data_25fa86034491d1be83bbaddaf63d9967
#
_entry.id   25fa86034491d1be83bbaddaf63d9967
#
_cell.length_a   1.000
_cell.length_b   1.000
_cell.length_c   1.000
_cell.angle_alpha   90.00
_cell.angle_beta   90.00
_cell.angle_gamma   90.00
#
_symmetry.space_group_name_H-M   'P 1'
#
loop_
_entity.id
_entity.type
_entity.pdbx_description
1 polymer ?
#
loop_
_entity_poly.entity_id
_entity_poly.type
_entity_poly.pdbx_seq_one_letter_code
_entity_poly.pdbx_strand_id
1 'polypeptide(L)'
;MKIYIAGPMTGYKDFNRPAFNAFALKLSLDGYVVLNPAILPGGLEQREYMDICCAMIRCADAVFMLRGWERSEGAVAEHALAKKMGLKIITEHQERAA
;
A
#
# COMPACT_ATOMS: atom_id res chain seq x y z
N MET A 1 3.01 14.08 6.52
CA MET A 1 3.45 13.34 5.32
C MET A 1 2.35 12.37 4.91
N LYS A 2 2.03 12.32 3.62
CA LYS A 2 1.03 11.39 3.08
C LYS A 2 1.71 10.08 2.73
N ILE A 3 1.13 8.96 3.17
CA ILE A 3 1.71 7.63 2.94
C ILE A 3 0.68 6.68 2.35
N TYR A 4 1.06 5.97 1.30
CA TYR A 4 0.25 4.95 0.65
C TYR A 4 0.69 3.57 1.13
N ILE A 5 -0.27 2.69 1.41
CA ILE A 5 0.04 1.30 1.82
C ILE A 5 -0.09 0.40 0.60
N ALA A 6 0.98 -0.35 0.30
CA ALA A 6 1.01 -1.34 -0.78
C ALA A 6 1.30 -2.72 -0.20
N GLY A 7 0.73 -3.74 -0.80
CA GLY A 7 0.97 -5.10 -0.34
C GLY A 7 0.07 -6.10 -1.05
N PRO A 8 0.22 -7.39 -0.69
CA PRO A 8 -0.55 -8.44 -1.34
C PRO A 8 -2.00 -8.43 -0.86
N MET A 9 -2.94 -8.57 -1.79
CA MET A 9 -4.36 -8.66 -1.50
C MET A 9 -4.97 -9.90 -2.14
N THR A 10 -4.77 -10.10 -3.45
CA THR A 10 -5.33 -11.22 -4.19
C THR A 10 -4.84 -12.55 -3.62
N GLY A 11 -5.76 -13.48 -3.35
CA GLY A 11 -5.43 -14.79 -2.81
C GLY A 11 -5.31 -14.84 -1.30
N TYR A 12 -5.36 -13.71 -0.62
CA TYR A 12 -5.34 -13.65 0.84
C TYR A 12 -6.76 -13.66 1.39
N LYS A 13 -6.93 -14.20 2.60
CA LYS A 13 -8.22 -14.16 3.29
C LYS A 13 -8.64 -12.70 3.46
N ASP A 14 -9.88 -12.41 3.07
CA ASP A 14 -10.44 -11.05 3.10
C ASP A 14 -9.54 -10.04 2.38
N PHE A 15 -8.89 -10.49 1.30
CA PHE A 15 -7.97 -9.65 0.49
C PHE A 15 -6.90 -8.97 1.33
N ASN A 16 -6.52 -9.57 2.46
CA ASN A 16 -5.51 -9.04 3.38
C ASN A 16 -5.91 -7.68 4.00
N ARG A 17 -7.19 -7.33 3.94
CA ARG A 17 -7.69 -6.08 4.53
C ARG A 17 -7.31 -5.90 6.01
N PRO A 18 -7.36 -6.96 6.85
CA PRO A 18 -6.97 -6.78 8.25
C PRO A 18 -5.56 -6.24 8.43
N ALA A 19 -4.59 -6.72 7.65
CA ALA A 19 -3.22 -6.23 7.74
C ALA A 19 -3.11 -4.77 7.26
N PHE A 20 -3.76 -4.44 6.15
CA PHE A 20 -3.80 -3.06 5.65
C PHE A 20 -4.40 -2.12 6.69
N ASN A 21 -5.52 -2.51 7.28
CA ASN A 21 -6.22 -1.66 8.25
C ASN A 21 -5.44 -1.49 9.55
N ALA A 22 -4.76 -2.54 9.99
CA ALA A 22 -3.93 -2.48 11.20
C ALA A 22 -2.78 -1.48 11.02
N PHE A 23 -2.08 -1.53 9.88
CA PHE A 23 -1.00 -0.57 9.61
C PHE A 23 -1.53 0.82 9.31
N ALA A 24 -2.70 0.94 8.68
CA ALA A 24 -3.33 2.24 8.48
C ALA A 24 -3.57 2.94 9.81
N LEU A 25 -4.09 2.21 10.80
CA LEU A 25 -4.30 2.76 12.13
C LEU A 25 -2.98 3.18 12.78
N LYS A 26 -1.98 2.28 12.75
CA LYS A 26 -0.68 2.55 13.34
C LYS A 26 -0.03 3.80 12.74
N LEU A 27 0.00 3.88 11.41
CA LEU A 27 0.60 5.01 10.71
C LEU A 27 -0.17 6.31 10.96
N SER A 28 -1.50 6.22 11.05
CA SER A 28 -2.34 7.39 11.37
C SER A 28 -2.03 7.91 12.76
N LEU A 29 -1.85 7.01 13.73
CA LEU A 29 -1.47 7.38 15.09
C LEU A 29 -0.08 8.00 15.14
N ASP A 30 0.79 7.62 14.21
CA ASP A 30 2.14 8.18 14.10
C ASP A 30 2.15 9.54 13.38
N GLY A 31 0.98 10.05 12.97
CA GLY A 31 0.85 11.37 12.37
C GLY A 31 0.82 11.42 10.85
N TYR A 32 0.82 10.28 10.17
CA TYR A 32 0.70 10.25 8.72
C TYR A 32 -0.74 10.46 8.26
N VAL A 33 -0.91 11.07 7.09
CA VAL A 33 -2.17 11.01 6.35
C VAL A 33 -2.11 9.74 5.51
N VAL A 34 -2.95 8.75 5.82
CA VAL A 34 -2.84 7.42 5.24
C VAL A 34 -3.78 7.24 4.05
N LEU A 35 -3.21 6.80 2.93
CA LEU A 35 -3.96 6.41 1.73
C LEU A 35 -4.01 4.88 1.71
N ASN A 36 -5.15 4.33 2.10
CA ASN A 36 -5.32 2.90 2.31
C ASN A 36 -6.23 2.29 1.24
N PRO A 37 -5.68 1.48 0.32
CA PRO A 37 -6.49 0.89 -0.76
C PRO A 37 -7.48 -0.17 -0.26
N ALA A 38 -7.34 -0.65 0.97
CA ALA A 38 -8.26 -1.64 1.52
C ALA A 38 -9.67 -1.09 1.73
N ILE A 39 -9.88 0.23 1.63
CA ILE A 39 -11.21 0.83 1.70
C ILE A 39 -11.97 0.70 0.39
N LEU A 40 -11.32 0.33 -0.70
CA LEU A 40 -11.98 0.22 -1.99
C LEU A 40 -12.95 -0.97 -2.01
N PRO A 41 -14.06 -0.86 -2.75
CA PRO A 41 -15.03 -1.94 -2.81
C PRO A 41 -14.50 -3.14 -3.59
N GLY A 42 -15.08 -4.30 -3.35
CA GLY A 42 -14.88 -5.46 -4.22
C GLY A 42 -15.63 -5.25 -5.53
N GLY A 43 -15.32 -6.07 -6.53
CA GLY A 43 -16.05 -6.06 -7.79
C GLY A 43 -15.47 -5.19 -8.89
N LEU A 44 -14.33 -4.54 -8.63
CA LEU A 44 -13.64 -3.80 -9.69
C LEU A 44 -12.69 -4.73 -10.46
N GLU A 45 -12.40 -4.37 -11.70
CA GLU A 45 -11.40 -5.07 -12.49
C GLU A 45 -9.99 -4.67 -12.04
N GLN A 46 -9.00 -5.51 -12.32
CA GLN A 46 -7.61 -5.25 -11.93
C GLN A 46 -7.10 -3.91 -12.45
N ARG A 47 -7.42 -3.57 -13.71
CA ARG A 47 -7.00 -2.28 -14.28
C ARG A 47 -7.62 -1.11 -13.53
N GLU A 48 -8.85 -1.28 -13.02
CA GLU A 48 -9.53 -0.22 -12.26
C GLU A 48 -8.88 -0.01 -10.90
N TYR A 49 -8.55 -1.10 -10.19
CA TYR A 49 -7.79 -1.01 -8.95
C TYR A 49 -6.45 -0.32 -9.20
N MET A 50 -5.75 -0.68 -10.28
CA MET A 50 -4.45 -0.07 -10.59
C MET A 50 -4.59 1.43 -10.87
N ASP A 51 -5.62 1.85 -11.61
CA ASP A 51 -5.85 3.27 -11.88
C ASP A 51 -6.04 4.07 -10.59
N ILE A 52 -6.89 3.57 -9.70
CA ILE A 52 -7.17 4.25 -8.44
C ILE A 52 -5.93 4.25 -7.55
N CYS A 53 -5.28 3.11 -7.41
CA CYS A 53 -4.10 2.99 -6.55
C CYS A 53 -2.92 3.82 -7.08
N CYS A 54 -2.73 3.88 -8.39
CA CYS A 54 -1.70 4.74 -8.96
C CYS A 54 -1.98 6.21 -8.68
N ALA A 55 -3.25 6.62 -8.71
CA ALA A 55 -3.63 7.97 -8.34
C ALA A 55 -3.31 8.27 -6.88
N MET A 56 -3.59 7.33 -5.99
CA MET A 56 -3.24 7.45 -4.57
C MET A 56 -1.73 7.59 -4.38
N ILE A 57 -0.95 6.78 -5.09
CA ILE A 57 0.51 6.83 -5.02
C ILE A 57 1.02 8.20 -5.49
N ARG A 58 0.45 8.74 -6.56
CA ARG A 58 0.85 10.05 -7.07
C ARG A 58 0.54 11.18 -6.08
N CYS A 59 -0.36 10.95 -5.14
CA CYS A 59 -0.68 11.92 -4.09
C CYS A 59 0.19 11.73 -2.83
N ALA A 60 0.96 10.64 -2.76
CA ALA A 60 1.71 10.30 -1.55
C ALA A 60 3.12 10.88 -1.55
N ASP A 61 3.69 10.99 -0.37
CA ASP A 61 5.10 11.35 -0.18
C ASP A 61 5.95 10.11 0.10
N ALA A 62 5.30 9.05 0.58
CA ALA A 62 5.96 7.79 0.94
C ALA A 62 5.04 6.61 0.64
N VAL A 63 5.65 5.44 0.52
CA VAL A 63 4.92 4.17 0.34
C VAL A 63 5.38 3.20 1.42
N PHE A 64 4.42 2.56 2.09
CA PHE A 64 4.67 1.54 3.09
C PHE A 64 4.37 0.16 2.47
N MET A 65 5.39 -0.67 2.35
CA MET A 65 5.30 -1.98 1.71
C MET A 65 5.05 -3.06 2.76
N LEU A 66 3.88 -3.71 2.70
CA LEU A 66 3.54 -4.80 3.61
C LEU A 66 4.33 -6.06 3.26
N ARG A 67 4.54 -6.92 4.26
CA ARG A 67 5.22 -8.20 4.08
C ARG A 67 4.54 -9.01 2.97
N GLY A 68 5.33 -9.61 2.12
CA GLY A 68 4.85 -10.44 1.02
C GLY A 68 4.58 -9.67 -0.27
N TRP A 69 4.86 -8.37 -0.29
CA TRP A 69 4.60 -7.54 -1.46
C TRP A 69 5.32 -8.03 -2.72
N GLU A 70 6.50 -8.67 -2.56
CA GLU A 70 7.31 -9.15 -3.69
C GLU A 70 6.61 -10.24 -4.51
N ARG A 71 5.62 -10.90 -3.92
CA ARG A 71 4.85 -11.96 -4.58
C ARG A 71 3.54 -11.46 -5.18
N SER A 72 3.27 -10.17 -5.08
CA SER A 72 2.06 -9.56 -5.62
C SER A 72 2.40 -8.71 -6.83
N GLU A 73 1.86 -9.07 -7.99
CA GLU A 73 2.11 -8.31 -9.22
C GLU A 73 1.72 -6.85 -9.07
N GLY A 74 0.58 -6.59 -8.46
CA GLY A 74 0.11 -5.22 -8.23
C GLY A 74 1.04 -4.44 -7.32
N ALA A 75 1.46 -5.06 -6.21
CA ALA A 75 2.36 -4.39 -5.27
C ALA A 75 3.75 -4.16 -5.88
N VAL A 76 4.24 -5.09 -6.69
CA VAL A 76 5.51 -4.92 -7.39
C VAL A 76 5.42 -3.73 -8.36
N ALA A 77 4.32 -3.61 -9.09
CA ALA A 77 4.12 -2.48 -10.01
C ALA A 77 4.06 -1.16 -9.23
N GLU A 78 3.38 -1.15 -8.09
CA GLU A 78 3.26 0.04 -7.25
C GLU A 78 4.61 0.44 -6.66
N HIS A 79 5.41 -0.54 -6.24
CA HIS A 79 6.77 -0.30 -5.75
C HIS A 79 7.63 0.35 -6.85
N ALA A 80 7.55 -0.17 -8.07
CA ALA A 80 8.30 0.37 -9.20
C ALA A 80 7.89 1.81 -9.50
N LEU A 81 6.59 2.11 -9.46
CA LEU A 81 6.08 3.47 -9.67
C LEU A 81 6.60 4.42 -8.59
N ALA A 82 6.49 4.01 -7.33
CA ALA A 82 6.97 4.82 -6.21
C ALA A 82 8.47 5.12 -6.34
N LYS A 83 9.25 4.11 -6.70
CA LYS A 83 10.69 4.25 -6.90
C LYS A 83 10.99 5.23 -8.04
N LYS A 84 10.26 5.09 -9.15
CA LYS A 84 10.45 5.99 -10.30
C LYS A 84 10.12 7.43 -9.95
N MET A 85 9.10 7.64 -9.12
CA MET A 85 8.69 8.98 -8.68
C MET A 85 9.58 9.56 -7.58
N GLY A 86 10.50 8.79 -7.05
CA GLY A 86 11.40 9.25 -5.98
C GLY A 86 10.75 9.33 -4.62
N LEU A 87 9.67 8.58 -4.40
CA LEU A 87 9.01 8.55 -3.09
C LEU A 87 9.84 7.79 -2.08
N LYS A 88 9.70 8.14 -0.81
CA LYS A 88 10.30 7.39 0.28
C LYS A 88 9.64 6.02 0.36
N ILE A 89 10.43 4.96 0.45
CA ILE A 89 9.91 3.60 0.56
C ILE A 89 10.28 3.05 1.94
N ILE A 90 9.24 2.64 2.68
CA ILE A 90 9.39 2.05 4.00
C ILE A 90 8.82 0.64 3.91
N THR A 91 9.51 -0.35 4.44
CA THR A 91 9.00 -1.73 4.43
C THR A 91 8.55 -2.14 5.83
N GLU A 92 7.58 -3.03 5.88
CA GLU A 92 7.13 -3.60 7.16
C GLU A 92 8.29 -4.24 7.92
N HIS A 93 9.21 -4.86 7.19
CA HIS A 93 10.38 -5.49 7.79
C HIS A 93 11.24 -4.47 8.51
N GLN A 94 11.50 -3.31 7.89
CA GLN A 94 12.27 -2.21 8.48
C GLN A 94 11.57 -1.65 9.71
N GLU A 95 10.25 -1.47 9.62
CA GLU A 95 9.45 -0.96 10.73
C GLU A 95 9.53 -1.90 11.94
N ARG A 96 9.52 -3.22 11.71
CA ARG A 96 9.62 -4.20 12.79
C ARG A 96 11.03 -4.30 13.36
N ALA A 97 12.04 -4.00 12.56
CA ALA A 97 13.43 -4.03 13.00
C ALA A 97 13.77 -2.82 13.89
N ALA A 98 13.03 -1.76 13.72
CA ALA A 98 13.21 -0.56 14.52
C ALA A 98 12.60 -0.73 15.89
#